data_f3b764bce51af34b43b153cdabb7c10f
#
_entry.id   f3b764bce51af34b43b153cdabb7c10f
#
_cell.length_a   1.000
_cell.length_b   1.000
_cell.length_c   1.000
_cell.angle_alpha   90.00
_cell.angle_beta   90.00
_cell.angle_gamma   90.00
#
_symmetry.space_group_name_H-M   'P 1'
#
loop_
_entity.id
_entity.type
_entity.pdbx_description
1 polymer ?
#
loop_
_entity_poly.entity_id
_entity_poly.type
_entity_poly.pdbx_seq_one_letter_code
_entity_poly.pdbx_strand_id
1 'polypeptide(L)'
;LAYQLDFWAVVKAIFVPFDFEFHAIVFGVFALGPVYLLVLVKKGTPFRKLRLPFVLTIAIPVAASLVICLLHTGVGWQLADRELQVKTGAWTGETITLAQARVALVESTGPWEAKWRSGLGLPGLSTGRFRFQNGETATYFRHLDSPRRVVLESGGRYYVIAHPGVEKLYEELVARGAQPAKL
;
A
#
# COMPACT_ATOMS: atom_id res chain seq x y z
N LEU A 1 -3.42 15.53 -13.75
CA LEU A 1 -3.37 15.42 -12.29
C LEU A 1 -2.73 14.10 -11.92
N ALA A 2 -1.93 14.06 -10.86
CA ALA A 2 -1.28 12.81 -10.45
C ALA A 2 -1.11 12.77 -8.92
N TYR A 3 -1.13 11.55 -8.38
CA TYR A 3 -0.79 11.24 -7.00
C TYR A 3 0.11 10.01 -7.02
N GLN A 4 1.40 10.22 -6.92
CA GLN A 4 2.41 9.17 -6.94
C GLN A 4 3.30 9.28 -5.71
N LEU A 5 3.59 8.14 -5.13
CA LEU A 5 4.41 8.07 -3.92
C LEU A 5 5.89 8.14 -4.29
N ASP A 6 6.61 9.07 -3.69
CA ASP A 6 8.06 9.02 -3.67
C ASP A 6 8.59 8.00 -2.64
N PHE A 7 9.88 7.78 -2.65
CA PHE A 7 10.53 6.85 -1.72
C PHE A 7 10.23 7.18 -0.26
N TRP A 8 10.26 8.46 0.11
CA TRP A 8 10.06 8.89 1.49
C TRP A 8 8.60 8.76 1.94
N ALA A 9 7.65 8.97 1.03
CA ALA A 9 6.23 8.71 1.32
C ALA A 9 6.00 7.23 1.62
N VAL A 10 6.63 6.32 0.88
CA VAL A 10 6.56 4.87 1.15
C VAL A 10 7.21 4.52 2.49
N VAL A 11 8.39 5.08 2.79
CA VAL A 11 9.04 4.89 4.10
C VAL A 11 8.15 5.37 5.23
N LYS A 12 7.58 6.58 5.12
CA LYS A 12 6.66 7.11 6.13
C LYS A 12 5.43 6.24 6.33
N ALA A 13 4.90 5.64 5.27
CA ALA A 13 3.72 4.77 5.34
C ALA A 13 3.95 3.49 6.17
N ILE A 14 5.18 3.13 6.49
CA ILE A 14 5.50 2.05 7.43
C ILE A 14 5.15 2.46 8.87
N PHE A 15 5.32 3.74 9.20
CA PHE A 15 5.21 4.26 10.56
C PHE A 15 3.93 5.07 10.80
N VAL A 16 3.21 5.43 9.76
CA VAL A 16 2.00 6.28 9.82
C VAL A 16 0.87 5.65 8.99
N PRO A 17 -0.33 5.41 9.57
CA PRO A 17 -0.65 5.54 11.00
C PRO A 17 0.09 4.52 11.86
N PHE A 18 0.26 4.80 13.14
CA PHE A 18 0.90 3.85 14.05
C PHE A 18 -0.06 2.69 14.35
N ASP A 19 0.39 1.48 14.00
CA ASP A 19 -0.33 0.22 14.27
C ASP A 19 0.51 -0.61 15.25
N PHE A 20 0.01 -0.79 16.47
CA PHE A 20 0.75 -1.45 17.53
C PHE A 20 1.10 -2.91 17.18
N GLU A 21 0.16 -3.66 16.60
CA GLU A 21 0.38 -5.07 16.28
C GLU A 21 1.45 -5.22 15.19
N PHE A 22 1.32 -4.43 14.11
CA PHE A 22 2.29 -4.42 13.03
C PHE A 22 3.68 -4.03 13.54
N HIS A 23 3.79 -2.95 14.30
CA HIS A 23 5.08 -2.47 14.81
C HIS A 23 5.69 -3.42 15.83
N ALA A 24 4.89 -4.06 16.69
CA ALA A 24 5.38 -5.08 17.61
C ALA A 24 5.98 -6.27 16.86
N ILE A 25 5.36 -6.72 15.76
CA ILE A 25 5.92 -7.78 14.92
C ILE A 25 7.22 -7.33 14.28
N VAL A 26 7.24 -6.14 13.67
CA VAL A 26 8.44 -5.60 13.02
C VAL A 26 9.58 -5.46 14.02
N PHE A 27 9.35 -4.81 15.16
CA PHE A 27 10.37 -4.66 16.21
C PHE A 27 10.78 -6.01 16.80
N GLY A 28 9.84 -6.94 16.97
CA GLY A 28 10.13 -8.30 17.41
C GLY A 28 11.11 -9.02 16.48
N VAL A 29 10.86 -8.98 15.18
CA VAL A 29 11.76 -9.55 14.16
C VAL A 29 13.15 -8.91 14.23
N PHE A 30 13.22 -7.57 14.33
CA PHE A 30 14.51 -6.88 14.47
C PHE A 30 15.22 -7.19 15.78
N ALA A 31 14.48 -7.49 16.87
CA ALA A 31 15.06 -7.83 18.17
C ALA A 31 15.58 -9.28 18.24
N LEU A 32 15.02 -10.21 17.47
CA LEU A 32 15.41 -11.62 17.50
C LEU A 32 16.92 -11.82 17.21
N GLY A 33 17.46 -11.08 16.27
CA GLY A 33 18.88 -11.14 15.94
C GLY A 33 19.80 -10.76 17.12
N PRO A 34 19.68 -9.56 17.68
CA PRO A 34 20.41 -9.15 18.87
C PRO A 34 20.24 -10.10 20.06
N VAL A 35 19.00 -10.56 20.34
CA VAL A 35 18.74 -11.53 21.42
C VAL A 35 19.48 -12.84 21.19
N TYR A 36 19.42 -13.40 19.99
CA TYR A 36 20.16 -14.60 19.62
C TYR A 36 21.67 -14.42 19.82
N LEU A 37 22.21 -13.29 19.42
CA LEU A 37 23.61 -12.97 19.59
C LEU A 37 24.02 -12.88 21.07
N LEU A 38 23.18 -12.27 21.92
CA LEU A 38 23.42 -12.24 23.37
C LEU A 38 23.48 -13.65 23.97
N VAL A 39 22.64 -14.56 23.51
CA VAL A 39 22.69 -15.98 23.93
C VAL A 39 23.99 -16.63 23.52
N LEU A 40 24.49 -16.38 22.30
CA LEU A 40 25.77 -16.93 21.84
C LEU A 40 26.97 -16.36 22.61
N VAL A 41 26.94 -15.08 22.95
CA VAL A 41 27.96 -14.45 23.81
C VAL A 41 27.98 -15.09 25.19
N LYS A 42 26.82 -15.29 25.82
CA LYS A 42 26.69 -15.96 27.12
C LYS A 42 27.21 -17.41 27.08
N LYS A 43 27.14 -18.10 25.95
CA LYS A 43 27.69 -19.43 25.72
C LYS A 43 29.20 -19.45 25.45
N GLY A 44 29.88 -18.31 25.55
CA GLY A 44 31.34 -18.20 25.34
C GLY A 44 31.76 -18.25 23.89
N THR A 45 30.88 -18.01 22.94
CA THR A 45 31.24 -17.98 21.52
C THR A 45 32.18 -16.80 21.26
N PRO A 46 33.38 -17.02 20.66
CA PRO A 46 34.33 -15.94 20.43
C PRO A 46 33.79 -14.90 19.47
N PHE A 47 34.00 -13.63 19.78
CA PHE A 47 33.47 -12.48 19.05
C PHE A 47 33.75 -12.51 17.53
N ARG A 48 34.86 -13.08 17.12
CA ARG A 48 35.23 -13.25 15.71
C ARG A 48 34.18 -14.09 14.94
N LYS A 49 33.60 -15.10 15.59
CA LYS A 49 32.55 -15.94 14.99
C LYS A 49 31.17 -15.28 15.00
N LEU A 50 30.96 -14.23 15.81
CA LEU A 50 29.70 -13.51 15.91
C LEU A 50 29.53 -12.39 14.87
N ARG A 51 30.61 -11.92 14.25
CA ARG A 51 30.57 -10.80 13.30
C ARG A 51 29.63 -11.05 12.13
N LEU A 52 29.76 -12.20 11.47
CA LEU A 52 28.96 -12.52 10.30
C LEU A 52 27.46 -12.65 10.66
N PRO A 53 27.02 -13.44 11.65
CA PRO A 53 25.62 -13.49 12.04
C PRO A 53 25.10 -12.13 12.52
N PHE A 54 25.90 -11.32 13.19
CA PHE A 54 25.52 -9.95 13.58
C PHE A 54 25.20 -9.07 12.36
N VAL A 55 26.09 -9.03 11.38
CA VAL A 55 25.87 -8.26 10.16
C VAL A 55 24.64 -8.78 9.42
N LEU A 56 24.46 -10.08 9.29
CA LEU A 56 23.32 -10.65 8.56
C LEU A 56 21.99 -10.39 9.25
N THR A 57 21.91 -10.42 10.58
CA THR A 57 20.65 -10.15 11.32
C THR A 57 20.17 -8.70 11.20
N ILE A 58 21.05 -7.76 10.86
CA ILE A 58 20.70 -6.37 10.61
C ILE A 58 20.56 -6.11 9.11
N ALA A 59 21.54 -6.56 8.32
CA ALA A 59 21.60 -6.25 6.90
C ALA A 59 20.42 -6.84 6.11
N ILE A 60 19.99 -8.06 6.44
CA ILE A 60 18.88 -8.71 5.70
C ILE A 60 17.55 -7.96 5.89
N PRO A 61 17.08 -7.66 7.12
CA PRO A 61 15.85 -6.89 7.30
C PRO A 61 15.91 -5.48 6.68
N VAL A 62 17.05 -4.81 6.81
CA VAL A 62 17.23 -3.47 6.20
C VAL A 62 17.18 -3.57 4.68
N ALA A 63 17.89 -4.51 4.07
CA ALA A 63 17.85 -4.71 2.62
C ALA A 63 16.45 -5.07 2.13
N ALA A 64 15.74 -5.96 2.84
CA ALA A 64 14.36 -6.32 2.50
C ALA A 64 13.42 -5.11 2.57
N SER A 65 13.54 -4.27 3.61
CA SER A 65 12.76 -3.05 3.76
C SER A 65 13.05 -2.05 2.62
N LEU A 66 14.32 -1.88 2.26
CA LEU A 66 14.72 -1.02 1.14
C LEU A 66 14.15 -1.52 -0.19
N VAL A 67 14.23 -2.83 -0.44
CA VAL A 67 13.64 -3.43 -1.65
C VAL A 67 12.13 -3.18 -1.71
N ILE A 68 11.40 -3.38 -0.61
CA ILE A 68 9.96 -3.11 -0.54
C ILE A 68 9.69 -1.63 -0.85
N CYS A 69 10.43 -0.70 -0.27
CA CYS A 69 10.28 0.73 -0.54
C CYS A 69 10.55 1.07 -2.01
N LEU A 70 11.62 0.54 -2.60
CA LEU A 70 11.95 0.76 -4.01
C LEU A 70 10.89 0.20 -4.96
N LEU A 71 10.37 -1.00 -4.69
CA LEU A 71 9.33 -1.63 -5.50
C LEU A 71 7.99 -0.88 -5.45
N HIS A 72 7.75 -0.07 -4.42
CA HIS A 72 6.51 0.71 -4.26
C HIS A 72 6.70 2.21 -4.49
N THR A 73 7.89 2.64 -4.87
CA THR A 73 8.13 4.01 -5.37
C THR A 73 7.43 4.19 -6.71
N GLY A 74 6.73 5.31 -6.89
CA GLY A 74 5.93 5.60 -8.08
C GLY A 74 4.59 4.89 -8.16
N VAL A 75 4.18 4.17 -7.10
CA VAL A 75 2.82 3.64 -6.95
C VAL A 75 1.84 4.78 -6.71
N GLY A 76 0.64 4.66 -7.24
CA GLY A 76 -0.39 5.69 -7.15
C GLY A 76 -1.25 5.75 -8.41
N TRP A 77 -1.67 6.95 -8.78
CA TRP A 77 -2.47 7.14 -9.97
C TRP A 77 -2.06 8.41 -10.73
N GLN A 78 -2.35 8.41 -12.01
CA GLN A 78 -2.16 9.57 -12.90
C GLN A 78 -3.39 9.71 -13.78
N LEU A 79 -3.96 10.90 -13.79
CA LEU A 79 -5.13 11.27 -14.58
C LEU A 79 -4.67 12.12 -15.77
N ALA A 80 -4.77 11.57 -16.96
CA ALA A 80 -4.64 12.25 -18.25
C ALA A 80 -6.02 12.77 -18.72
N ASP A 81 -6.15 13.22 -19.95
CA ASP A 81 -7.37 13.89 -20.42
C ASP A 81 -8.63 13.01 -20.31
N ARG A 82 -8.55 11.74 -20.74
CA ARG A 82 -9.69 10.80 -20.71
C ARG A 82 -9.30 9.43 -20.17
N GLU A 83 -8.17 9.33 -19.51
CA GLU A 83 -7.64 8.08 -19.01
C GLU A 83 -7.12 8.23 -17.58
N LEU A 84 -7.42 7.26 -16.75
CA LEU A 84 -6.84 7.11 -15.44
C LEU A 84 -5.90 5.92 -15.46
N GLN A 85 -4.62 6.16 -15.16
CA GLN A 85 -3.65 5.11 -14.90
C GLN A 85 -3.57 4.86 -13.40
N VAL A 86 -3.74 3.61 -12.99
CA VAL A 86 -3.58 3.17 -11.59
C VAL A 86 -2.41 2.21 -11.53
N LYS A 87 -1.39 2.55 -10.76
CA LYS A 87 -0.18 1.77 -10.57
C LYS A 87 -0.12 1.25 -9.14
N THR A 88 -0.12 -0.07 -8.97
CA THR A 88 -0.15 -0.74 -7.65
C THR A 88 1.15 -1.45 -7.29
N GLY A 89 2.16 -1.38 -8.13
CA GLY A 89 3.50 -1.94 -7.91
C GLY A 89 4.47 -1.53 -9.01
N ALA A 90 5.71 -1.94 -8.91
CA ALA A 90 6.76 -1.55 -9.85
C ALA A 90 6.42 -1.88 -11.32
N TRP A 91 5.75 -3.01 -11.54
CA TRP A 91 5.42 -3.53 -12.89
C TRP A 91 3.92 -3.70 -13.13
N THR A 92 3.08 -3.30 -12.18
CA THR A 92 1.62 -3.45 -12.27
C THR A 92 0.97 -2.09 -12.44
N GLY A 93 0.46 -1.81 -13.62
CA GLY A 93 -0.31 -0.62 -13.93
C GLY A 93 -1.45 -0.97 -14.88
N GLU A 94 -2.61 -0.38 -14.64
CA GLU A 94 -3.78 -0.53 -15.49
C GLU A 94 -4.26 0.85 -15.93
N THR A 95 -4.67 0.94 -17.20
CA THR A 95 -5.23 2.17 -17.76
C THR A 95 -6.73 2.01 -17.95
N ILE A 96 -7.50 2.96 -17.46
CA ILE A 96 -8.96 2.99 -17.45
C ILE A 96 -9.42 4.14 -18.31
N THR A 97 -10.22 3.85 -19.35
CA THR A 97 -10.85 4.88 -20.18
C THR A 97 -12.09 5.42 -19.48
N LEU A 98 -12.12 6.73 -19.21
CA LEU A 98 -13.18 7.37 -18.39
C LEU A 98 -14.55 7.34 -19.02
N ALA A 99 -14.66 7.44 -20.35
CA ALA A 99 -15.94 7.42 -21.06
C ALA A 99 -16.77 6.14 -20.82
N GLN A 100 -16.12 5.04 -20.39
CA GLN A 100 -16.76 3.76 -20.09
C GLN A 100 -16.75 3.45 -18.59
N ALA A 101 -16.22 4.34 -17.78
CA ALA A 101 -16.08 4.12 -16.35
C ALA A 101 -17.27 4.69 -15.59
N ARG A 102 -17.78 3.92 -14.63
CA ARG A 102 -18.70 4.38 -13.59
C ARG A 102 -17.90 4.69 -12.34
N VAL A 103 -18.26 5.78 -11.66
CA VAL A 103 -17.52 6.24 -10.49
C VAL A 103 -18.44 6.58 -9.34
N ALA A 104 -18.05 6.19 -8.13
CA ALA A 104 -18.72 6.54 -6.88
C ALA A 104 -17.70 7.08 -5.86
N LEU A 105 -18.14 8.07 -5.08
CA LEU A 105 -17.45 8.46 -3.85
C LEU A 105 -18.19 7.81 -2.68
N VAL A 106 -17.49 6.94 -1.94
CA VAL A 106 -18.10 6.15 -0.86
C VAL A 106 -17.35 6.36 0.45
N GLU A 107 -18.00 6.06 1.57
CA GLU A 107 -17.33 6.07 2.88
C GLU A 107 -16.34 4.90 2.98
N SER A 108 -15.30 5.09 3.77
CA SER A 108 -14.24 4.07 3.97
C SER A 108 -14.72 2.85 4.75
N THR A 109 -15.80 3.00 5.51
CA THR A 109 -16.52 1.91 6.19
C THR A 109 -17.71 1.46 5.36
N GLY A 110 -18.19 0.23 5.58
CA GLY A 110 -19.36 -0.31 4.88
C GLY A 110 -19.01 -1.25 3.73
N PRO A 111 -19.83 -1.28 2.66
CA PRO A 111 -19.71 -2.29 1.59
C PRO A 111 -18.32 -2.37 0.94
N TRP A 112 -17.66 -1.25 0.83
CA TRP A 112 -16.32 -1.13 0.24
C TRP A 112 -15.20 -1.11 1.28
N GLU A 113 -15.42 -1.60 2.48
CA GLU A 113 -14.37 -1.86 3.46
C GLU A 113 -13.59 -3.10 3.09
N ALA A 114 -12.25 -3.03 3.13
CA ALA A 114 -11.37 -4.13 2.73
C ALA A 114 -11.33 -5.23 3.80
N LYS A 115 -11.68 -6.47 3.42
CA LYS A 115 -11.71 -7.64 4.31
C LYS A 115 -10.46 -8.49 4.23
N TRP A 116 -10.03 -8.79 3.02
CA TRP A 116 -8.91 -9.69 2.77
C TRP A 116 -8.04 -9.13 1.66
N ARG A 117 -6.76 -9.41 1.69
CA ARG A 117 -5.78 -8.85 0.75
C ARG A 117 -4.92 -9.91 0.07
N SER A 118 -4.64 -9.68 -1.20
CA SER A 118 -3.55 -10.29 -1.96
C SER A 118 -2.68 -9.14 -2.49
N GLY A 119 -1.72 -8.70 -1.68
CA GLY A 119 -0.87 -7.55 -1.99
C GLY A 119 -0.14 -7.02 -0.77
N LEU A 120 0.48 -5.86 -0.91
CA LEU A 120 1.15 -5.18 0.19
C LEU A 120 0.13 -4.53 1.11
N GLY A 121 0.33 -4.69 2.42
CA GLY A 121 -0.41 -3.96 3.45
C GLY A 121 0.54 -3.51 4.54
N LEU A 122 0.92 -2.24 4.46
CA LEU A 122 1.60 -1.50 5.51
C LEU A 122 0.56 -0.65 6.26
N PRO A 123 0.85 -0.14 7.46
CA PRO A 123 -0.07 0.72 8.20
C PRO A 123 -0.63 1.88 7.36
N GLY A 124 0.23 2.62 6.66
CA GLY A 124 -0.16 3.75 5.82
C GLY A 124 -0.23 3.46 4.32
N LEU A 125 0.00 2.23 3.85
CA LEU A 125 -0.01 1.90 2.43
C LEU A 125 -0.60 0.52 2.19
N SER A 126 -1.62 0.44 1.35
CA SER A 126 -2.15 -0.83 0.86
C SER A 126 -2.28 -0.80 -0.64
N THR A 127 -1.70 -1.81 -1.31
CA THR A 127 -1.72 -1.90 -2.78
C THR A 127 -1.86 -3.35 -3.23
N GLY A 128 -2.56 -3.56 -4.34
CA GLY A 128 -2.75 -4.89 -4.92
C GLY A 128 -4.23 -5.24 -5.07
N ARG A 129 -4.55 -6.54 -5.04
CA ARG A 129 -5.93 -7.02 -5.11
C ARG A 129 -6.51 -7.25 -3.73
N PHE A 130 -7.71 -6.70 -3.49
CA PHE A 130 -8.41 -6.80 -2.21
C PHE A 130 -9.84 -7.27 -2.42
N ARG A 131 -10.31 -8.10 -1.50
CA ARG A 131 -11.73 -8.44 -1.40
C ARG A 131 -12.39 -7.53 -0.38
N PHE A 132 -13.57 -7.02 -0.72
CA PHE A 132 -14.32 -6.05 0.07
C PHE A 132 -15.52 -6.69 0.80
N GLN A 133 -16.16 -5.94 1.69
CA GLN A 133 -17.30 -6.41 2.49
C GLN A 133 -18.47 -6.88 1.63
N ASN A 134 -18.73 -6.20 0.50
CA ASN A 134 -19.74 -6.55 -0.49
C ASN A 134 -19.44 -7.83 -1.30
N GLY A 135 -18.29 -8.48 -1.06
CA GLY A 135 -17.86 -9.68 -1.77
C GLY A 135 -17.07 -9.41 -3.04
N GLU A 136 -17.04 -8.18 -3.54
CA GLU A 136 -16.32 -7.82 -4.75
C GLU A 136 -14.80 -7.82 -4.55
N THR A 137 -14.09 -8.04 -5.65
CA THR A 137 -12.63 -7.95 -5.69
C THR A 137 -12.22 -6.77 -6.55
N ALA A 138 -11.38 -5.90 -6.01
CA ALA A 138 -10.90 -4.73 -6.72
C ALA A 138 -9.37 -4.58 -6.67
N THR A 139 -8.83 -3.89 -7.67
CA THR A 139 -7.49 -3.31 -7.60
C THR A 139 -7.51 -2.15 -6.63
N TYR A 140 -6.74 -2.22 -5.57
CA TYR A 140 -6.79 -1.27 -4.45
C TYR A 140 -5.48 -0.49 -4.32
N PHE A 141 -5.61 0.80 -4.18
CA PHE A 141 -4.56 1.72 -3.75
C PHE A 141 -5.05 2.55 -2.58
N ARG A 142 -4.38 2.45 -1.43
CA ARG A 142 -4.60 3.31 -0.26
C ARG A 142 -3.27 3.87 0.21
N HIS A 143 -3.23 5.18 0.40
CA HIS A 143 -2.12 5.86 1.07
C HIS A 143 -2.66 6.75 2.19
N LEU A 144 -2.27 6.43 3.42
CA LEU A 144 -2.79 6.99 4.66
C LEU A 144 -4.29 6.70 4.85
N ASP A 145 -4.83 7.15 5.97
CA ASP A 145 -6.25 7.01 6.23
C ASP A 145 -7.04 8.15 5.58
N SER A 146 -8.16 7.79 4.99
CA SER A 146 -9.12 8.71 4.42
C SER A 146 -10.52 8.26 4.80
N PRO A 147 -11.43 9.17 5.23
CA PRO A 147 -12.81 8.81 5.54
C PRO A 147 -13.58 8.38 4.29
N ARG A 148 -13.09 8.74 3.11
CA ARG A 148 -13.73 8.43 1.83
C ARG A 148 -12.77 7.73 0.88
N ARG A 149 -13.37 7.07 -0.09
CA ARG A 149 -12.65 6.43 -1.19
C ARG A 149 -13.42 6.58 -2.50
N VAL A 150 -12.69 6.62 -3.60
CA VAL A 150 -13.23 6.58 -4.94
C VAL A 150 -13.28 5.13 -5.40
N VAL A 151 -14.44 4.69 -5.84
CA VAL A 151 -14.65 3.40 -6.47
C VAL A 151 -14.93 3.64 -7.94
N LEU A 152 -14.18 2.99 -8.82
CA LEU A 152 -14.45 2.98 -10.26
C LEU A 152 -14.81 1.56 -10.69
N GLU A 153 -15.73 1.47 -11.61
CA GLU A 153 -16.02 0.23 -12.35
C GLU A 153 -15.82 0.50 -13.84
N SER A 154 -15.04 -0.37 -14.47
CA SER A 154 -14.80 -0.32 -15.90
C SER A 154 -14.56 -1.73 -16.45
N GLY A 155 -15.34 -2.12 -17.47
CA GLY A 155 -15.22 -3.43 -18.09
C GLY A 155 -15.45 -4.61 -17.12
N GLY A 156 -16.32 -4.45 -16.12
CA GLY A 156 -16.59 -5.47 -15.10
C GLY A 156 -15.49 -5.63 -14.05
N ARG A 157 -14.55 -4.69 -13.99
CA ARG A 157 -13.48 -4.65 -12.98
C ARG A 157 -13.64 -3.44 -12.08
N TYR A 158 -13.33 -3.63 -10.81
CA TYR A 158 -13.37 -2.57 -9.82
C TYR A 158 -11.97 -2.09 -9.45
N TYR A 159 -11.89 -0.78 -9.22
CA TYR A 159 -10.70 -0.09 -8.75
C TYR A 159 -11.09 0.78 -7.56
N VAL A 160 -10.36 0.70 -6.48
CA VAL A 160 -10.64 1.47 -5.27
C VAL A 160 -9.42 2.29 -4.92
N ILE A 161 -9.59 3.61 -4.83
CA ILE A 161 -8.54 4.57 -4.54
C ILE A 161 -8.91 5.32 -3.26
N ALA A 162 -7.99 5.34 -2.30
CA ALA A 162 -8.17 6.04 -1.03
C ALA A 162 -6.89 6.78 -0.64
N HIS A 163 -7.00 8.07 -0.41
CA HIS A 163 -5.96 8.92 0.15
C HIS A 163 -6.58 10.23 0.65
N PRO A 164 -5.92 11.01 1.51
CA PRO A 164 -6.40 12.33 1.89
C PRO A 164 -6.65 13.20 0.66
N GLY A 165 -7.85 13.80 0.57
CA GLY A 165 -8.25 14.64 -0.57
C GLY A 165 -8.68 13.87 -1.83
N VAL A 166 -9.07 12.61 -1.69
CA VAL A 166 -9.56 11.75 -2.79
C VAL A 166 -10.84 12.30 -3.45
N GLU A 167 -11.58 13.16 -2.76
CA GLU A 167 -12.75 13.87 -3.27
C GLU A 167 -12.43 14.67 -4.53
N LYS A 168 -11.28 15.32 -4.55
CA LYS A 168 -10.80 16.07 -5.72
C LYS A 168 -10.57 15.15 -6.92
N LEU A 169 -10.09 13.93 -6.71
CA LEU A 169 -9.99 12.94 -7.78
C LEU A 169 -11.37 12.60 -8.33
N TYR A 170 -12.36 12.37 -7.45
CA TYR A 170 -13.75 12.10 -7.87
C TYR A 170 -14.31 13.21 -8.76
N GLU A 171 -14.19 14.47 -8.33
CA GLU A 171 -14.65 15.63 -9.09
C GLU A 171 -14.00 15.71 -10.48
N GLU A 172 -12.69 15.50 -10.55
CA GLU A 172 -11.94 15.50 -11.81
C GLU A 172 -12.33 14.33 -12.74
N LEU A 173 -12.59 13.15 -12.19
CA LEU A 173 -13.03 11.99 -12.98
C LEU A 173 -14.39 12.26 -13.62
N VAL A 174 -15.35 12.82 -12.87
CA VAL A 174 -16.67 13.20 -13.38
C VAL A 174 -16.54 14.30 -14.43
N ALA A 175 -15.76 15.34 -14.15
CA ALA A 175 -15.54 16.44 -15.10
C ALA A 175 -14.94 15.97 -16.43
N ARG A 176 -14.18 14.84 -16.43
CA ARG A 176 -13.55 14.26 -17.63
C ARG A 176 -14.34 13.12 -18.27
N GLY A 177 -15.57 12.89 -17.84
CA GLY A 177 -16.51 12.01 -18.51
C GLY A 177 -16.77 10.66 -17.85
N ALA A 178 -16.24 10.38 -16.68
CA ALA A 178 -16.68 9.22 -15.89
C ALA A 178 -18.12 9.44 -15.40
N GLN A 179 -18.95 8.39 -15.45
CA GLN A 179 -20.36 8.47 -15.10
C GLN A 179 -20.56 8.27 -13.59
N PRO A 180 -21.14 9.25 -12.87
CA PRO A 180 -21.52 9.05 -11.47
C PRO A 180 -22.49 7.87 -11.32
N ALA A 181 -22.24 6.99 -10.36
CA ALA A 181 -23.05 5.81 -10.11
C ALA A 181 -23.13 5.49 -8.61
N LYS A 182 -24.09 4.68 -8.24
CA LYS A 182 -24.10 4.00 -6.93
C LYS A 182 -23.47 2.62 -7.13
N LEU A 183 -22.29 2.40 -6.57
CA LEU A 183 -21.52 1.16 -6.69
C LEU A 183 -21.46 0.41 -5.36
#